data_6eb85b4ddf6d3a0d12c4226bcbc868b6
#
_entry.id   6eb85b4ddf6d3a0d12c4226bcbc868b6
#
_cell.length_a   1.000
_cell.length_b   1.000
_cell.length_c   1.000
_cell.angle_alpha   90.00
_cell.angle_beta   90.00
_cell.angle_gamma   90.00
#
_symmetry.space_group_name_H-M   'P 1'
#
loop_
_entity.id
_entity.type
_entity.pdbx_description
1 polymer ?
#
loop_
_entity_poly.entity_id
_entity_poly.type
_entity_poly.pdbx_seq_one_letter_code
_entity_poly.pdbx_strand_id
1 'polypeptide(L)'
;MEAEPEPEITTDALQLFLKDIGKVPLLTAAQEVELAKRIERGEHAAKQAMVEANLRLVVSIAKRYRNQGLPFLDLIQEGTIGLVRAAEKFDYRKGFKFSTYATWWIRQAVARAIADKGRTIRMPVHVVEKLNRIMRSERKLRAELGREPSTDEIARDVEMTPDEVEQIRRSAQVPVSLEKPVGDDDESEFGHFLADESAPLPDELAETTLQREALRSILGALSERERMVLELRYGLDGQQPRTLDEVGRAFNVTRERIRQIEHQGLKKLRALADAQRVRDVA
;
A
#
# COMPACT_ATOMS: atom_id res chain seq x y z
N MET A 1 7.90 -27.36 -1.99
CA MET A 1 7.11 -26.09 -1.94
C MET A 1 6.27 -26.11 -3.21
N GLU A 2 5.14 -26.79 -3.13
CA GLU A 2 4.18 -26.89 -4.24
C GLU A 2 3.46 -25.56 -4.37
N ALA A 3 3.41 -25.02 -5.59
CA ALA A 3 2.69 -23.81 -5.90
C ALA A 3 1.19 -24.06 -5.73
N GLU A 4 0.51 -23.24 -4.92
CA GLU A 4 -0.94 -23.27 -4.81
C GLU A 4 -1.58 -23.13 -6.20
N PRO A 5 -2.69 -23.85 -6.48
CA PRO A 5 -3.37 -23.75 -7.76
C PRO A 5 -3.99 -22.36 -7.91
N GLU A 6 -3.59 -21.64 -8.95
CA GLU A 6 -4.27 -20.40 -9.35
C GLU A 6 -5.77 -20.70 -9.58
N PRO A 7 -6.70 -19.83 -9.13
CA PRO A 7 -8.12 -20.09 -9.25
C PRO A 7 -8.54 -20.28 -10.72
N GLU A 8 -9.36 -21.25 -10.99
CA GLU A 8 -9.81 -21.73 -12.32
C GLU A 8 -10.30 -20.60 -13.28
N ILE A 9 -10.86 -19.52 -12.74
CA ILE A 9 -11.35 -18.36 -13.51
C ILE A 9 -10.20 -17.66 -14.26
N THR A 10 -9.02 -17.60 -13.67
CA THR A 10 -7.85 -16.94 -14.27
C THR A 10 -7.28 -17.75 -15.43
N THR A 11 -7.35 -19.08 -15.32
CA THR A 11 -6.87 -20.01 -16.35
C THR A 11 -7.72 -19.91 -17.61
N ASP A 12 -9.03 -19.75 -17.45
CA ASP A 12 -9.97 -19.65 -18.59
C ASP A 12 -9.80 -18.32 -19.33
N ALA A 13 -9.67 -17.19 -18.65
CA ALA A 13 -9.43 -15.88 -19.25
C ALA A 13 -8.10 -15.82 -20.03
N LEU A 14 -7.03 -16.41 -19.49
CA LEU A 14 -5.73 -16.46 -20.16
C LEU A 14 -5.79 -17.33 -21.42
N GLN A 15 -6.45 -18.47 -21.34
CA GLN A 15 -6.61 -19.38 -22.50
C GLN A 15 -7.41 -18.73 -23.63
N LEU A 16 -8.52 -18.06 -23.29
CA LEU A 16 -9.32 -17.30 -24.26
C LEU A 16 -8.49 -16.22 -24.94
N PHE A 17 -7.75 -15.42 -24.15
CA PHE A 17 -6.86 -14.39 -24.70
C PHE A 17 -5.79 -14.98 -25.63
N LEU A 18 -5.11 -16.05 -25.24
CA LEU A 18 -4.08 -16.71 -26.07
C LEU A 18 -4.67 -17.27 -27.36
N LYS A 19 -5.89 -17.82 -27.32
CA LYS A 19 -6.62 -18.29 -28.50
C LYS A 19 -6.96 -17.16 -29.45
N ASP A 20 -7.37 -16.01 -28.94
CA ASP A 20 -7.78 -14.86 -29.76
C ASP A 20 -6.57 -14.19 -30.44
N ILE A 21 -5.46 -13.99 -29.73
CA ILE A 21 -4.24 -13.43 -30.34
C ILE A 21 -3.62 -14.37 -31.38
N GLY A 22 -3.90 -15.69 -31.28
CA GLY A 22 -3.46 -16.68 -32.25
C GLY A 22 -4.14 -16.59 -33.60
N LYS A 23 -5.35 -16.00 -33.68
CA LYS A 23 -6.13 -15.85 -34.91
C LYS A 23 -5.58 -14.72 -35.80
N VAL A 24 -4.86 -13.76 -35.24
CA VAL A 24 -4.35 -12.60 -36.00
C VAL A 24 -3.05 -12.99 -36.72
N PRO A 25 -2.97 -12.83 -38.03
CA PRO A 25 -1.77 -13.15 -38.80
C PRO A 25 -0.62 -12.21 -38.49
N LEU A 26 0.61 -12.69 -38.65
CA LEU A 26 1.80 -11.87 -38.51
C LEU A 26 1.93 -10.91 -39.71
N LEU A 27 2.43 -9.70 -39.45
CA LEU A 27 2.67 -8.69 -40.49
C LEU A 27 3.96 -8.99 -41.26
N THR A 28 3.92 -8.71 -42.52
CA THR A 28 5.12 -8.63 -43.37
C THR A 28 5.80 -7.27 -43.20
N ALA A 29 7.10 -7.17 -43.53
CA ALA A 29 7.83 -5.90 -43.44
C ALA A 29 7.18 -4.76 -44.28
N ALA A 30 6.58 -5.07 -45.44
CA ALA A 30 5.86 -4.11 -46.24
C ALA A 30 4.59 -3.59 -45.53
N GLN A 31 3.85 -4.49 -44.85
CA GLN A 31 2.65 -4.12 -44.08
C GLN A 31 3.01 -3.31 -42.85
N GLU A 32 4.13 -3.61 -42.17
CA GLU A 32 4.63 -2.81 -41.04
C GLU A 32 4.89 -1.35 -41.46
N VAL A 33 5.52 -1.16 -42.61
CA VAL A 33 5.80 0.18 -43.18
C VAL A 33 4.51 0.89 -43.59
N GLU A 34 3.56 0.20 -44.23
CA GLU A 34 2.28 0.77 -44.62
C GLU A 34 1.47 1.22 -43.40
N LEU A 35 1.33 0.36 -42.40
CA LEU A 35 0.64 0.69 -41.16
C LEU A 35 1.34 1.85 -40.42
N ALA A 36 2.68 1.87 -40.38
CA ALA A 36 3.42 2.96 -39.77
C ALA A 36 3.15 4.33 -40.42
N LYS A 37 3.05 4.38 -41.76
CA LYS A 37 2.66 5.59 -42.49
C LYS A 37 1.24 6.06 -42.16
N ARG A 38 0.31 5.13 -41.95
CA ARG A 38 -1.07 5.43 -41.58
C ARG A 38 -1.17 5.90 -40.13
N ILE A 39 -0.37 5.32 -39.23
CA ILE A 39 -0.25 5.76 -37.84
C ILE A 39 0.28 7.19 -37.75
N GLU A 40 1.30 7.53 -38.56
CA GLU A 40 1.85 8.91 -38.67
C GLU A 40 0.78 9.93 -39.09
N ARG A 41 -0.25 9.51 -39.83
CA ARG A 41 -1.42 10.34 -40.23
C ARG A 41 -2.52 10.39 -39.15
N GLY A 42 -2.35 9.69 -38.01
CA GLY A 42 -3.29 9.66 -36.91
C GLY A 42 -4.41 8.62 -37.02
N GLU A 43 -4.30 7.61 -37.92
CA GLU A 43 -5.32 6.58 -38.06
C GLU A 43 -5.30 5.58 -36.92
N HIS A 44 -6.31 5.61 -36.03
CA HIS A 44 -6.43 4.69 -34.89
C HIS A 44 -6.57 3.22 -35.32
N ALA A 45 -7.31 2.93 -36.39
CA ALA A 45 -7.47 1.57 -36.90
C ALA A 45 -6.13 0.93 -37.33
N ALA A 46 -5.23 1.72 -37.94
CA ALA A 46 -3.90 1.24 -38.30
C ALA A 46 -3.05 0.94 -37.06
N LYS A 47 -3.14 1.78 -36.02
CA LYS A 47 -2.46 1.56 -34.73
C LYS A 47 -2.97 0.29 -34.05
N GLN A 48 -4.29 0.09 -34.01
CA GLN A 48 -4.90 -1.12 -33.45
C GLN A 48 -4.43 -2.37 -34.18
N ALA A 49 -4.46 -2.38 -35.53
CA ALA A 49 -3.99 -3.50 -36.35
C ALA A 49 -2.50 -3.83 -36.11
N MET A 50 -1.64 -2.80 -35.98
CA MET A 50 -0.22 -2.97 -35.65
C MET A 50 -0.02 -3.60 -34.28
N VAL A 51 -0.78 -3.17 -33.27
CA VAL A 51 -0.70 -3.70 -31.90
C VAL A 51 -1.22 -5.14 -31.86
N GLU A 52 -2.41 -5.42 -32.40
CA GLU A 52 -3.02 -6.74 -32.37
C GLU A 52 -2.14 -7.81 -33.02
N ALA A 53 -1.55 -7.51 -34.17
CA ALA A 53 -0.65 -8.43 -34.86
C ALA A 53 0.65 -8.75 -34.06
N ASN A 54 1.02 -7.89 -33.11
CA ASN A 54 2.25 -8.02 -32.33
C ASN A 54 2.02 -8.43 -30.88
N LEU A 55 0.79 -8.73 -30.44
CA LEU A 55 0.50 -9.20 -29.06
C LEU A 55 1.25 -10.51 -28.72
N ARG A 56 1.46 -11.39 -29.69
CA ARG A 56 2.26 -12.61 -29.52
C ARG A 56 3.70 -12.32 -29.09
N LEU A 57 4.29 -11.21 -29.56
CA LEU A 57 5.61 -10.76 -29.13
C LEU A 57 5.59 -10.34 -27.65
N VAL A 58 4.55 -9.61 -27.21
CA VAL A 58 4.38 -9.24 -25.80
C VAL A 58 4.36 -10.47 -24.93
N VAL A 59 3.53 -11.47 -25.26
CA VAL A 59 3.41 -12.72 -24.50
C VAL A 59 4.77 -13.43 -24.40
N SER A 60 5.52 -13.50 -25.49
CA SER A 60 6.85 -14.16 -25.52
C SER A 60 7.86 -13.47 -24.60
N ILE A 61 7.79 -12.15 -24.48
CA ILE A 61 8.66 -11.37 -23.60
C ILE A 61 8.18 -11.48 -22.15
N ALA A 62 6.89 -11.27 -21.87
CA ALA A 62 6.30 -11.33 -20.55
C ALA A 62 6.50 -12.70 -19.87
N LYS A 63 6.54 -13.80 -20.64
CA LYS A 63 6.80 -15.16 -20.14
C LYS A 63 8.12 -15.29 -19.36
N ARG A 64 9.13 -14.46 -19.67
CA ARG A 64 10.43 -14.46 -18.96
C ARG A 64 10.38 -13.78 -17.60
N TYR A 65 9.30 -13.05 -17.30
CA TYR A 65 9.11 -12.27 -16.08
C TYR A 65 8.05 -12.87 -15.14
N ARG A 66 7.64 -14.11 -15.39
CA ARG A 66 6.72 -14.84 -14.51
C ARG A 66 7.30 -14.99 -13.10
N ASN A 67 6.43 -15.10 -12.11
CA ASN A 67 6.77 -15.34 -10.70
C ASN A 67 7.64 -14.22 -10.06
N GLN A 68 7.46 -12.98 -10.52
CA GLN A 68 8.17 -11.82 -9.98
C GLN A 68 7.23 -10.83 -9.26
N GLY A 69 6.14 -11.34 -8.67
CA GLY A 69 5.21 -10.56 -7.86
C GLY A 69 4.00 -9.97 -8.61
N LEU A 70 3.91 -10.20 -9.94
CA LEU A 70 2.73 -9.83 -10.74
C LEU A 70 2.14 -11.04 -11.45
N PRO A 71 0.79 -11.15 -11.53
CA PRO A 71 0.10 -12.14 -12.34
C PRO A 71 0.50 -12.03 -13.82
N PHE A 72 0.49 -13.17 -14.53
CA PHE A 72 0.97 -13.21 -15.90
C PHE A 72 0.12 -12.34 -16.86
N LEU A 73 -1.20 -12.30 -16.65
CA LEU A 73 -2.08 -11.43 -17.43
C LEU A 73 -1.73 -9.94 -17.25
N ASP A 74 -1.41 -9.52 -16.02
CA ASP A 74 -1.03 -8.13 -15.74
C ASP A 74 0.30 -7.78 -16.41
N LEU A 75 1.27 -8.71 -16.41
CA LEU A 75 2.53 -8.54 -17.15
C LEU A 75 2.29 -8.35 -18.65
N ILE A 76 1.33 -9.10 -19.24
CA ILE A 76 0.95 -8.93 -20.64
C ILE A 76 0.31 -7.57 -20.88
N GLN A 77 -0.59 -7.11 -20.00
CA GLN A 77 -1.23 -5.80 -20.13
C GLN A 77 -0.22 -4.65 -20.05
N GLU A 78 0.68 -4.70 -19.08
CA GLU A 78 1.76 -3.71 -18.96
C GLU A 78 2.70 -3.73 -20.19
N GLY A 79 3.04 -4.93 -20.68
CA GLY A 79 3.80 -5.10 -21.92
C GLY A 79 3.07 -4.54 -23.13
N THR A 80 1.74 -4.68 -23.18
CA THR A 80 0.89 -4.12 -24.26
C THR A 80 0.91 -2.60 -24.23
N ILE A 81 0.91 -1.96 -23.06
CA ILE A 81 1.10 -0.51 -22.94
C ILE A 81 2.44 -0.09 -23.55
N GLY A 82 3.50 -0.87 -23.29
CA GLY A 82 4.81 -0.68 -23.92
C GLY A 82 4.76 -0.82 -25.44
N LEU A 83 4.05 -1.83 -25.96
CA LEU A 83 3.86 -2.06 -27.40
C LEU A 83 3.10 -0.91 -28.08
N VAL A 84 2.06 -0.38 -27.43
CA VAL A 84 1.31 0.79 -27.92
C VAL A 84 2.24 2.00 -28.08
N ARG A 85 3.08 2.28 -27.07
CA ARG A 85 4.08 3.36 -27.17
C ARG A 85 5.11 3.11 -28.27
N ALA A 86 5.50 1.84 -28.49
CA ALA A 86 6.39 1.49 -29.58
C ALA A 86 5.75 1.77 -30.94
N ALA A 87 4.46 1.42 -31.14
CA ALA A 87 3.72 1.69 -32.37
C ALA A 87 3.60 3.19 -32.66
N GLU A 88 3.42 4.02 -31.65
CA GLU A 88 3.36 5.48 -31.78
C GLU A 88 4.69 6.13 -32.16
N LYS A 89 5.81 5.55 -31.73
CA LYS A 89 7.15 6.13 -31.89
C LYS A 89 8.01 5.42 -32.92
N PHE A 90 7.43 4.46 -33.65
CA PHE A 90 8.18 3.68 -34.63
C PHE A 90 8.49 4.51 -35.89
N ASP A 91 9.78 4.60 -36.24
CA ASP A 91 10.25 5.24 -37.46
C ASP A 91 10.67 4.17 -38.48
N TYR A 92 9.80 3.93 -39.46
CA TYR A 92 10.03 2.98 -40.56
C TYR A 92 11.16 3.38 -41.50
N ARG A 93 11.57 4.68 -41.51
CA ARG A 93 12.64 5.20 -42.37
C ARG A 93 14.01 4.65 -42.01
N LYS A 94 14.15 4.15 -40.78
CA LYS A 94 15.41 3.55 -40.27
C LYS A 94 15.68 2.14 -40.78
N GLY A 95 14.75 1.52 -41.49
CA GLY A 95 14.94 0.21 -42.15
C GLY A 95 14.95 -1.00 -41.21
N PHE A 96 14.77 -0.82 -39.89
CA PHE A 96 14.68 -1.92 -38.93
C PHE A 96 13.26 -2.48 -38.84
N LYS A 97 13.14 -3.77 -38.47
CA LYS A 97 11.85 -4.40 -38.17
C LYS A 97 11.20 -3.79 -36.93
N PHE A 98 9.89 -3.67 -36.96
CA PHE A 98 9.12 -3.18 -35.82
C PHE A 98 9.40 -3.96 -34.53
N SER A 99 9.49 -5.29 -34.62
CA SER A 99 9.76 -6.18 -33.48
C SER A 99 11.04 -5.85 -32.74
N THR A 100 12.10 -5.40 -33.45
CA THR A 100 13.38 -5.01 -32.84
C THR A 100 13.21 -3.80 -31.93
N TYR A 101 12.47 -2.80 -32.38
CA TYR A 101 12.19 -1.59 -31.62
C TYR A 101 11.17 -1.84 -30.49
N ALA A 102 10.09 -2.56 -30.79
CA ALA A 102 9.04 -2.89 -29.83
C ALA A 102 9.55 -3.71 -28.64
N THR A 103 10.49 -4.63 -28.85
CA THR A 103 11.08 -5.45 -27.80
C THR A 103 11.66 -4.60 -26.65
N TRP A 104 12.30 -3.49 -26.99
CA TRP A 104 12.86 -2.59 -25.95
C TRP A 104 11.75 -1.95 -25.11
N TRP A 105 10.70 -1.41 -25.76
CA TRP A 105 9.59 -0.76 -25.07
C TRP A 105 8.76 -1.74 -24.20
N ILE A 106 8.50 -2.94 -24.75
CA ILE A 106 7.79 -3.99 -24.02
C ILE A 106 8.58 -4.39 -22.79
N ARG A 107 9.89 -4.67 -22.94
CA ARG A 107 10.76 -5.04 -21.81
C ARG A 107 10.81 -3.95 -20.75
N GLN A 108 10.97 -2.70 -21.16
CA GLN A 108 11.01 -1.56 -20.26
C GLN A 108 9.69 -1.39 -19.51
N ALA A 109 8.55 -1.55 -20.17
CA ALA A 109 7.23 -1.44 -19.54
C ALA A 109 7.01 -2.54 -18.52
N VAL A 110 7.29 -3.80 -18.87
CA VAL A 110 7.16 -4.95 -17.97
C VAL A 110 8.11 -4.83 -16.76
N ALA A 111 9.38 -4.50 -16.96
CA ALA A 111 10.35 -4.35 -15.88
C ALA A 111 9.96 -3.21 -14.92
N ARG A 112 9.47 -2.09 -15.47
CA ARG A 112 8.98 -0.96 -14.68
C ARG A 112 7.71 -1.32 -13.89
N ALA A 113 6.78 -2.05 -14.51
CA ALA A 113 5.56 -2.51 -13.82
C ALA A 113 5.88 -3.43 -12.64
N ILE A 114 6.83 -4.35 -12.78
CA ILE A 114 7.30 -5.21 -11.69
C ILE A 114 7.91 -4.37 -10.57
N ALA A 115 8.75 -3.40 -10.89
CA ALA A 115 9.36 -2.53 -9.88
C ALA A 115 8.30 -1.67 -9.14
N ASP A 116 7.27 -1.21 -9.86
CA ASP A 116 6.25 -0.32 -9.32
C ASP A 116 5.09 -1.02 -8.61
N LYS A 117 4.74 -2.26 -9.03
CA LYS A 117 3.51 -2.96 -8.62
C LYS A 117 3.75 -4.38 -8.10
N GLY A 118 4.95 -4.93 -8.25
CA GLY A 118 5.26 -6.34 -7.90
C GLY A 118 5.38 -6.61 -6.40
N ARG A 119 5.21 -5.61 -5.53
CA ARG A 119 5.33 -5.74 -4.08
C ARG A 119 4.13 -5.13 -3.37
N THR A 120 3.67 -5.78 -2.30
CA THR A 120 2.61 -5.27 -1.43
C THR A 120 2.98 -3.90 -0.83
N ILE A 121 4.21 -3.77 -0.34
CA ILE A 121 4.77 -2.49 0.10
C ILE A 121 5.67 -1.98 -1.04
N ARG A 122 5.20 -0.93 -1.72
CA ARG A 122 5.89 -0.35 -2.86
C ARG A 122 7.29 0.16 -2.49
N MET A 123 8.27 -0.16 -3.33
CA MET A 123 9.64 0.36 -3.22
C MET A 123 9.96 1.30 -4.41
N PRO A 124 10.77 2.35 -4.21
CA PRO A 124 11.26 3.18 -5.32
C PRO A 124 12.06 2.36 -6.32
N VAL A 125 11.93 2.68 -7.63
CA VAL A 125 12.57 1.92 -8.72
C VAL A 125 14.09 1.80 -8.55
N HIS A 126 14.77 2.88 -8.13
CA HIS A 126 16.23 2.85 -7.92
C HIS A 126 16.66 1.88 -6.81
N VAL A 127 15.81 1.68 -5.78
CA VAL A 127 16.08 0.70 -4.70
C VAL A 127 15.88 -0.72 -5.23
N VAL A 128 14.84 -0.95 -6.05
CA VAL A 128 14.63 -2.25 -6.72
C VAL A 128 15.79 -2.58 -7.67
N GLU A 129 16.32 -1.59 -8.40
CA GLU A 129 17.49 -1.78 -9.26
C GLU A 129 18.74 -2.16 -8.45
N LYS A 130 19.00 -1.47 -7.32
CA LYS A 130 20.08 -1.80 -6.39
C LYS A 130 19.91 -3.22 -5.84
N LEU A 131 18.71 -3.58 -5.39
CA LEU A 131 18.39 -4.93 -4.90
C LEU A 131 18.66 -6.00 -5.96
N ASN A 132 18.22 -5.77 -7.21
CA ASN A 132 18.44 -6.71 -8.31
C ASN A 132 19.94 -6.85 -8.64
N ARG A 133 20.75 -5.80 -8.42
CA ARG A 133 22.21 -5.84 -8.57
C ARG A 133 22.83 -6.69 -7.46
N ILE A 134 22.41 -6.50 -6.20
CA ILE A 134 22.81 -7.30 -5.04
C ILE A 134 22.50 -8.79 -5.28
N MET A 135 21.25 -9.13 -5.67
CA MET A 135 20.84 -10.52 -5.92
C MET A 135 21.59 -11.18 -7.08
N ARG A 136 22.03 -10.42 -8.08
CA ARG A 136 22.85 -10.93 -9.18
C ARG A 136 24.29 -11.19 -8.73
N SER A 137 24.89 -10.27 -7.99
CA SER A 137 26.21 -10.42 -7.39
C SER A 137 26.28 -11.62 -6.45
N GLU A 138 25.28 -11.75 -5.58
CA GLU A 138 25.16 -12.87 -4.65
C GLU A 138 25.15 -14.23 -5.37
N ARG A 139 24.34 -14.37 -6.43
CA ARG A 139 24.29 -15.60 -7.25
C ARG A 139 25.63 -15.89 -7.95
N LYS A 140 26.29 -14.84 -8.47
CA LYS A 140 27.60 -14.94 -9.12
C LYS A 140 28.66 -15.42 -8.12
N LEU A 141 28.79 -14.71 -7.00
CA LEU A 141 29.76 -15.03 -5.96
C LEU A 141 29.52 -16.41 -5.31
N ARG A 142 28.27 -16.80 -5.11
CA ARG A 142 27.93 -18.15 -4.64
C ARG A 142 28.44 -19.22 -5.60
N ALA A 143 28.29 -19.03 -6.91
CA ALA A 143 28.78 -19.97 -7.92
C ALA A 143 30.33 -20.02 -7.98
N GLU A 144 31.01 -18.87 -7.77
CA GLU A 144 32.46 -18.77 -7.80
C GLU A 144 33.11 -19.31 -6.52
N LEU A 145 32.53 -19.01 -5.35
CA LEU A 145 33.12 -19.36 -4.05
C LEU A 145 32.68 -20.75 -3.53
N GLY A 146 31.60 -21.33 -4.07
CA GLY A 146 31.02 -22.57 -3.57
C GLY A 146 30.38 -22.48 -2.17
N ARG A 147 30.23 -21.26 -1.61
CA ARG A 147 29.61 -20.95 -0.32
C ARG A 147 28.78 -19.68 -0.40
N GLU A 148 27.98 -19.42 0.62
CA GLU A 148 27.30 -18.12 0.78
C GLU A 148 28.32 -16.97 0.87
N PRO A 149 28.20 -15.92 0.03
CA PRO A 149 29.06 -14.75 0.11
C PRO A 149 28.74 -13.90 1.34
N SER A 150 29.76 -13.31 1.96
CA SER A 150 29.55 -12.36 3.05
C SER A 150 29.02 -11.02 2.53
N THR A 151 28.43 -10.22 3.44
CA THR A 151 27.93 -8.86 3.09
C THR A 151 29.03 -7.97 2.53
N ASP A 152 30.26 -8.10 3.07
CA ASP A 152 31.43 -7.34 2.61
C ASP A 152 31.89 -7.75 1.20
N GLU A 153 31.81 -9.03 0.86
CA GLU A 153 32.15 -9.54 -0.47
C GLU A 153 31.15 -9.02 -1.52
N ILE A 154 29.86 -9.04 -1.19
CA ILE A 154 28.80 -8.50 -2.06
C ILE A 154 28.97 -6.98 -2.20
N ALA A 155 29.19 -6.26 -1.11
CA ALA A 155 29.35 -4.82 -1.09
C ALA A 155 30.49 -4.36 -2.02
N ARG A 156 31.62 -5.10 -2.03
CA ARG A 156 32.76 -4.83 -2.94
C ARG A 156 32.41 -5.09 -4.42
N ASP A 157 31.70 -6.19 -4.75
CA ASP A 157 31.32 -6.52 -6.14
C ASP A 157 30.29 -5.53 -6.69
N VAL A 158 29.42 -4.97 -5.83
CA VAL A 158 28.34 -4.03 -6.23
C VAL A 158 28.78 -2.56 -6.09
N GLU A 159 29.95 -2.28 -5.53
CA GLU A 159 30.44 -0.91 -5.24
C GLU A 159 29.51 -0.12 -4.30
N MET A 160 29.09 -0.76 -3.20
CA MET A 160 28.24 -0.17 -2.15
C MET A 160 28.89 -0.35 -0.78
N THR A 161 28.42 0.39 0.22
CA THR A 161 28.81 0.13 1.61
C THR A 161 28.10 -1.10 2.16
N PRO A 162 28.70 -1.87 3.09
CA PRO A 162 28.04 -3.01 3.72
C PRO A 162 26.72 -2.64 4.39
N ASP A 163 26.65 -1.46 5.03
CA ASP A 163 25.45 -0.95 5.68
C ASP A 163 24.31 -0.69 4.68
N GLU A 164 24.62 -0.12 3.50
CA GLU A 164 23.62 0.05 2.43
C GLU A 164 23.08 -1.28 1.92
N VAL A 165 23.93 -2.28 1.74
CA VAL A 165 23.52 -3.63 1.32
C VAL A 165 22.56 -4.23 2.34
N GLU A 166 22.88 -4.12 3.63
CA GLU A 166 22.03 -4.64 4.70
C GLU A 166 20.70 -3.88 4.80
N GLN A 167 20.72 -2.56 4.71
CA GLN A 167 19.51 -1.73 4.71
C GLN A 167 18.57 -2.08 3.54
N ILE A 168 19.13 -2.26 2.33
CA ILE A 168 18.34 -2.66 1.16
C ILE A 168 17.75 -4.06 1.36
N ARG A 169 18.51 -5.02 1.91
CA ARG A 169 18.02 -6.37 2.21
C ARG A 169 16.90 -6.36 3.24
N ARG A 170 17.01 -5.58 4.32
CA ARG A 170 15.94 -5.41 5.32
C ARG A 170 14.67 -4.82 4.69
N SER A 171 14.82 -3.78 3.87
CA SER A 171 13.69 -3.17 3.16
C SER A 171 13.05 -4.09 2.11
N ALA A 172 13.78 -5.09 1.64
CA ALA A 172 13.32 -6.03 0.63
C ALA A 172 12.55 -7.23 1.20
N GLN A 173 12.39 -7.36 2.51
CA GLN A 173 11.64 -8.42 3.13
C GLN A 173 10.18 -8.39 2.66
N VAL A 174 9.65 -9.57 2.34
CA VAL A 174 8.26 -9.73 1.90
C VAL A 174 7.38 -9.92 3.13
N PRO A 175 6.27 -9.20 3.26
CA PRO A 175 5.32 -9.42 4.36
C PRO A 175 4.73 -10.83 4.28
N VAL A 176 4.52 -11.43 5.45
CA VAL A 176 3.89 -12.75 5.58
C VAL A 176 2.39 -12.54 5.79
N SER A 177 1.55 -13.42 5.24
CA SER A 177 0.11 -13.38 5.46
C SER A 177 -0.22 -13.69 6.92
N LEU A 178 -1.15 -12.94 7.50
CA LEU A 178 -1.68 -13.22 8.84
C LEU A 178 -2.58 -14.47 8.87
N GLU A 179 -3.19 -14.81 7.74
CA GLU A 179 -4.03 -16.01 7.56
C GLU A 179 -3.19 -17.27 7.29
N LYS A 180 -1.86 -17.17 7.35
CA LYS A 180 -1.00 -18.33 7.15
C LYS A 180 -1.23 -19.34 8.27
N PRO A 181 -1.60 -20.60 7.97
CA PRO A 181 -1.76 -21.65 8.96
C PRO A 181 -0.44 -21.94 9.67
N VAL A 182 -0.50 -22.17 10.98
CA VAL A 182 0.64 -22.47 11.84
C VAL A 182 0.34 -23.77 12.60
N GLY A 183 1.16 -24.79 12.38
CA GLY A 183 1.01 -26.12 12.97
C GLY A 183 0.56 -27.16 11.97
N ASP A 184 0.43 -28.42 12.43
CA ASP A 184 0.05 -29.54 11.58
C ASP A 184 -1.49 -29.69 11.41
N ASP A 185 -2.28 -29.05 12.28
CA ASP A 185 -3.74 -29.20 12.34
C ASP A 185 -4.53 -28.07 11.63
N ASP A 186 -3.87 -27.14 10.95
CA ASP A 186 -4.48 -25.99 10.21
C ASP A 186 -5.53 -25.14 11.00
N GLU A 187 -5.67 -25.38 12.32
CA GLU A 187 -6.68 -24.69 13.15
C GLU A 187 -6.24 -23.32 13.65
N SER A 188 -4.93 -23.02 13.60
CA SER A 188 -4.37 -21.76 14.11
C SER A 188 -3.75 -20.93 12.98
N GLU A 189 -4.13 -19.67 12.91
CA GLU A 189 -3.55 -18.70 11.98
C GLU A 189 -2.44 -17.90 12.65
N PHE A 190 -1.45 -17.47 11.88
CA PHE A 190 -0.34 -16.64 12.36
C PHE A 190 -0.81 -15.36 13.05
N GLY A 191 -1.92 -14.78 12.59
CA GLY A 191 -2.54 -13.59 13.17
C GLY A 191 -2.96 -13.75 14.63
N HIS A 192 -3.32 -14.96 15.07
CA HIS A 192 -3.74 -15.23 16.45
C HIS A 192 -2.59 -15.08 17.48
N PHE A 193 -1.33 -15.12 17.03
CA PHE A 193 -0.16 -14.93 17.91
C PHE A 193 0.25 -13.46 18.07
N LEU A 194 -0.41 -12.54 17.35
CA LEU A 194 -0.12 -11.12 17.46
C LEU A 194 -1.03 -10.48 18.51
N ALA A 195 -0.42 -9.92 19.54
CA ALA A 195 -1.15 -9.16 20.56
C ALA A 195 -1.60 -7.79 19.98
N ASP A 196 -2.82 -7.36 20.30
CA ASP A 196 -3.29 -6.01 20.01
C ASP A 196 -2.73 -5.05 21.05
N GLU A 197 -1.64 -4.36 20.72
CA GLU A 197 -1.00 -3.36 21.59
C GLU A 197 -1.85 -2.07 21.74
N SER A 198 -2.86 -1.88 20.89
CA SER A 198 -3.75 -0.72 20.95
C SER A 198 -4.96 -0.93 21.87
N ALA A 199 -5.23 -2.16 22.25
CA ALA A 199 -6.32 -2.49 23.15
C ALA A 199 -5.99 -1.98 24.58
N PRO A 200 -6.85 -1.12 25.16
CA PRO A 200 -6.62 -0.63 26.51
C PRO A 200 -6.67 -1.78 27.51
N LEU A 201 -5.74 -1.78 28.45
CA LEU A 201 -5.70 -2.80 29.51
C LEU A 201 -6.97 -2.74 30.38
N PRO A 202 -7.43 -3.89 30.93
CA PRO A 202 -8.62 -3.93 31.77
C PRO A 202 -8.55 -3.02 33.00
N ASP A 203 -7.39 -2.87 33.61
CA ASP A 203 -7.09 -1.95 34.70
C ASP A 203 -7.21 -0.48 34.29
N GLU A 204 -6.72 -0.08 33.11
CA GLU A 204 -6.88 1.28 32.56
C GLU A 204 -8.36 1.60 32.29
N LEU A 205 -9.13 0.63 31.76
CA LEU A 205 -10.56 0.76 31.58
C LEU A 205 -11.32 0.91 32.91
N ALA A 206 -10.94 0.12 33.90
CA ALA A 206 -11.50 0.21 35.25
C ALA A 206 -11.20 1.57 35.91
N GLU A 207 -9.95 2.03 35.85
CA GLU A 207 -9.55 3.34 36.34
C GLU A 207 -10.31 4.48 35.64
N THR A 208 -10.38 4.44 34.31
CA THR A 208 -11.13 5.43 33.55
C THR A 208 -12.62 5.45 33.90
N THR A 209 -13.21 4.29 34.19
CA THR A 209 -14.60 4.16 34.57
C THR A 209 -14.82 4.74 35.98
N LEU A 210 -13.97 4.40 36.93
CA LEU A 210 -14.00 4.95 38.28
C LEU A 210 -13.83 6.47 38.30
N GLN A 211 -12.89 7.01 37.49
CA GLN A 211 -12.70 8.45 37.35
C GLN A 211 -13.96 9.14 36.78
N ARG A 212 -14.62 8.53 35.82
CA ARG A 212 -15.88 9.06 35.26
C ARG A 212 -17.02 9.03 36.26
N GLU A 213 -17.13 7.97 37.04
CA GLU A 213 -18.13 7.85 38.13
C GLU A 213 -17.88 8.86 39.23
N ALA A 214 -16.64 9.02 39.68
CA ALA A 214 -16.24 10.03 40.65
C ALA A 214 -16.58 11.45 40.13
N LEU A 215 -16.24 11.77 38.88
CA LEU A 215 -16.57 13.05 38.29
C LEU A 215 -18.10 13.29 38.22
N ARG A 216 -18.89 12.28 37.85
CA ARG A 216 -20.35 12.38 37.82
C ARG A 216 -20.93 12.63 39.21
N SER A 217 -20.38 11.95 40.23
CA SER A 217 -20.76 12.15 41.64
C SER A 217 -20.52 13.59 42.09
N ILE A 218 -19.33 14.13 41.79
CA ILE A 218 -18.96 15.51 42.13
C ILE A 218 -19.81 16.53 41.39
N LEU A 219 -20.07 16.29 40.09
CA LEU A 219 -20.98 17.14 39.26
C LEU A 219 -22.40 17.15 39.83
N GLY A 220 -22.88 16.03 40.36
CA GLY A 220 -24.17 15.95 41.04
C GLY A 220 -24.33 16.84 42.27
N ALA A 221 -23.22 17.23 42.91
CA ALA A 221 -23.21 18.14 44.08
C ALA A 221 -23.30 19.63 43.68
N LEU A 222 -23.18 19.98 42.38
CA LEU A 222 -23.38 21.33 41.89
C LEU A 222 -24.85 21.66 41.71
N SER A 223 -25.19 22.97 41.62
CA SER A 223 -26.52 23.37 41.21
C SER A 223 -26.79 22.92 39.76
N GLU A 224 -28.05 22.62 39.45
CA GLU A 224 -28.46 22.13 38.10
C GLU A 224 -27.96 23.03 36.97
N ARG A 225 -28.03 24.35 37.19
CA ARG A 225 -27.59 25.35 36.23
C ARG A 225 -26.06 25.33 36.00
N GLU A 226 -25.27 25.19 37.08
CA GLU A 226 -23.79 25.06 37.00
C GLU A 226 -23.39 23.78 36.30
N ARG A 227 -24.05 22.67 36.66
CA ARG A 227 -23.82 21.36 36.06
C ARG A 227 -24.07 21.36 34.55
N MET A 228 -25.26 21.82 34.11
CA MET A 228 -25.60 21.88 32.69
C MET A 228 -24.66 22.78 31.89
N VAL A 229 -24.21 23.90 32.45
CA VAL A 229 -23.24 24.79 31.77
C VAL A 229 -21.90 24.05 31.56
N LEU A 230 -21.43 23.32 32.55
CA LEU A 230 -20.17 22.55 32.45
C LEU A 230 -20.34 21.34 31.51
N GLU A 231 -21.43 20.62 31.58
CA GLU A 231 -21.73 19.48 30.67
C GLU A 231 -21.69 19.92 29.20
N LEU A 232 -22.41 20.98 28.86
CA LEU A 232 -22.43 21.51 27.49
C LEU A 232 -21.09 22.13 27.06
N ARG A 233 -20.40 22.79 27.98
CA ARG A 233 -19.12 23.45 27.69
C ARG A 233 -18.01 22.48 27.37
N TYR A 234 -17.93 21.37 28.13
CA TYR A 234 -16.88 20.35 28.03
C TYR A 234 -17.31 19.06 27.34
N GLY A 235 -18.58 18.97 26.91
CA GLY A 235 -19.12 17.79 26.21
C GLY A 235 -19.20 16.55 27.10
N LEU A 236 -19.46 16.72 28.41
CA LEU A 236 -19.51 15.62 29.38
C LEU A 236 -20.75 14.73 29.21
N ASP A 237 -21.74 15.20 28.44
CA ASP A 237 -22.93 14.46 28.02
C ASP A 237 -22.69 13.57 26.78
N GLY A 238 -21.46 13.49 26.27
CA GLY A 238 -21.11 12.77 25.05
C GLY A 238 -21.30 13.56 23.75
N GLN A 239 -21.68 14.82 23.85
CA GLN A 239 -21.76 15.74 22.70
C GLN A 239 -20.43 16.49 22.48
N GLN A 240 -20.31 17.19 21.35
CA GLN A 240 -19.13 18.04 21.13
C GLN A 240 -19.11 19.24 22.10
N PRO A 241 -17.94 19.63 22.63
CA PRO A 241 -17.78 20.82 23.46
C PRO A 241 -18.29 22.08 22.76
N ARG A 242 -19.09 22.89 23.47
CA ARG A 242 -19.66 24.13 22.93
C ARG A 242 -18.87 25.36 23.38
N THR A 243 -18.90 26.40 22.57
CA THR A 243 -18.32 27.71 22.91
C THR A 243 -19.15 28.44 23.94
N LEU A 244 -18.54 29.43 24.67
CA LEU A 244 -19.27 30.25 25.66
C LEU A 244 -20.46 31.01 25.04
N ASP A 245 -20.34 31.41 23.77
CA ASP A 245 -21.42 32.13 23.07
C ASP A 245 -22.61 31.18 22.73
N GLU A 246 -22.31 29.92 22.33
CA GLU A 246 -23.35 28.95 22.04
C GLU A 246 -24.08 28.51 23.32
N VAL A 247 -23.34 28.27 24.41
CA VAL A 247 -23.95 28.00 25.71
C VAL A 247 -24.77 29.19 26.18
N GLY A 248 -24.25 30.44 26.00
CA GLY A 248 -24.97 31.65 26.32
C GLY A 248 -26.33 31.79 25.58
N ARG A 249 -26.36 31.43 24.29
CA ARG A 249 -27.60 31.41 23.51
C ARG A 249 -28.58 30.36 24.02
N ALA A 250 -28.10 29.15 24.37
CA ALA A 250 -28.93 28.07 24.89
C ALA A 250 -29.60 28.41 26.23
N PHE A 251 -28.93 29.20 27.09
CA PHE A 251 -29.45 29.63 28.40
C PHE A 251 -30.06 31.05 28.40
N ASN A 252 -30.06 31.74 27.27
CA ASN A 252 -30.56 33.08 27.12
C ASN A 252 -29.84 34.12 28.04
N VAL A 253 -28.51 33.99 28.16
CA VAL A 253 -27.65 34.86 28.99
C VAL A 253 -26.43 35.30 28.21
N THR A 254 -25.75 36.35 28.68
CA THR A 254 -24.56 36.86 28.05
C THR A 254 -23.38 35.94 28.20
N ARG A 255 -22.43 35.94 27.27
CA ARG A 255 -21.18 35.19 27.29
C ARG A 255 -20.43 35.37 28.62
N GLU A 256 -20.35 36.61 29.11
CA GLU A 256 -19.64 36.91 30.37
C GLU A 256 -20.34 36.27 31.58
N ARG A 257 -21.66 36.16 31.57
CA ARG A 257 -22.40 35.46 32.63
C ARG A 257 -22.12 33.94 32.61
N ILE A 258 -22.04 33.34 31.46
CA ILE A 258 -21.64 31.91 31.34
C ILE A 258 -20.21 31.74 31.86
N ARG A 259 -19.27 32.61 31.52
CA ARG A 259 -17.90 32.54 32.01
C ARG A 259 -17.82 32.66 33.56
N GLN A 260 -18.67 33.48 34.16
CA GLN A 260 -18.77 33.60 35.63
C GLN A 260 -19.30 32.30 36.26
N ILE A 261 -20.35 31.67 35.66
CA ILE A 261 -20.94 30.43 36.13
C ILE A 261 -19.92 29.27 35.99
N GLU A 262 -19.23 29.19 34.84
CA GLU A 262 -18.14 28.24 34.61
C GLU A 262 -17.05 28.33 35.68
N HIS A 263 -16.55 29.56 35.93
CA HIS A 263 -15.51 29.79 36.92
C HIS A 263 -15.94 29.45 38.37
N GLN A 264 -17.18 29.77 38.73
CA GLN A 264 -17.76 29.44 40.02
C GLN A 264 -17.94 27.91 40.16
N GLY A 265 -18.46 27.24 39.11
CA GLY A 265 -18.62 25.81 39.05
C GLY A 265 -17.28 25.06 39.20
N LEU A 266 -16.25 25.48 38.43
CA LEU A 266 -14.91 24.87 38.50
C LEU A 266 -14.27 25.09 39.86
N LYS A 267 -14.46 26.24 40.50
CA LYS A 267 -13.94 26.51 41.89
C LYS A 267 -14.60 25.61 42.90
N LYS A 268 -15.93 25.39 42.81
CA LYS A 268 -16.64 24.43 43.69
C LYS A 268 -16.21 22.99 43.44
N LEU A 269 -16.07 22.57 42.16
CA LEU A 269 -15.58 21.23 41.83
C LEU A 269 -14.20 20.96 42.40
N ARG A 270 -13.26 21.91 42.32
CA ARG A 270 -11.93 21.77 42.92
C ARG A 270 -12.02 21.57 44.44
N ALA A 271 -12.80 22.37 45.14
CA ALA A 271 -12.97 22.25 46.56
C ALA A 271 -13.61 20.91 46.99
N LEU A 272 -14.57 20.40 46.21
CA LEU A 272 -15.20 19.09 46.45
C LEU A 272 -14.24 17.94 46.13
N ALA A 273 -13.45 18.01 45.05
CA ALA A 273 -12.43 17.01 44.73
C ALA A 273 -11.33 16.92 45.81
N ASP A 274 -10.84 18.08 46.29
CA ASP A 274 -9.86 18.12 47.36
C ASP A 274 -10.43 17.50 48.69
N ALA A 275 -11.70 17.77 49.02
CA ALA A 275 -12.39 17.21 50.16
C ALA A 275 -12.60 15.69 50.04
N GLN A 276 -12.85 15.15 48.83
CA GLN A 276 -12.91 13.71 48.61
C GLN A 276 -11.56 13.04 48.74
N ARG A 277 -10.49 13.59 48.13
CA ARG A 277 -9.13 13.06 48.30
C ARG A 277 -8.70 12.96 49.74
N VAL A 278 -9.09 13.90 50.60
CA VAL A 278 -8.81 13.84 52.03
C VAL A 278 -9.61 12.73 52.74
N ARG A 279 -10.80 12.36 52.21
CA ARG A 279 -11.59 11.23 52.76
C ARG A 279 -11.04 9.86 52.33
N ASP A 280 -10.48 9.76 51.15
CA ASP A 280 -9.91 8.50 50.63
C ASP A 280 -8.53 8.17 51.23
N VAL A 281 -7.87 9.16 51.87
CA VAL A 281 -6.56 9.03 52.53
C VAL A 281 -6.70 8.90 54.06
N ALA A 282 -7.87 9.12 54.63
CA ALA A 282 -8.18 8.95 56.05
C ALA A 282 -8.93 7.66 56.34
#